data_a2e00ed6cc88d2ff02ab6d0692fd708d
#
_entry.id   a2e00ed6cc88d2ff02ab6d0692fd708d
#
_cell.length_a   1.000
_cell.length_b   1.000
_cell.length_c   1.000
_cell.angle_alpha   90.00
_cell.angle_beta   90.00
_cell.angle_gamma   90.00
#
_symmetry.space_group_name_H-M   'P 1'
#
loop_
_entity.id
_entity.type
_entity.pdbx_description
1 polymer ?
#
loop_
_entity_poly.entity_id
_entity_poly.type
_entity_poly.pdbx_seq_one_letter_code
_entity_poly.pdbx_strand_id
1 'polypeptide(L)'
;MKYSIGEVSKRFDLSASTLRYYDKEGLFPNLERSESGIRSFSDIDLRSLKIIECLKNTGMPIKDIKVFIDWCGEGDATLRERYEMFIERKTIMDEQIASLHKTLEVIDYKCWYYKTALEAGTEKIHDKANQ
;
A
#
# COMPACT_ATOMS: atom_id res chain seq x y z
N MET A 1 -5.29 21.00 -14.16
CA MET A 1 -4.28 21.61 -13.32
C MET A 1 -2.99 20.82 -13.40
N LYS A 2 -1.84 21.47 -13.25
CA LYS A 2 -0.54 20.83 -13.35
C LYS A 2 0.25 20.97 -12.05
N TYR A 3 1.05 19.97 -11.76
CA TYR A 3 1.81 19.91 -10.50
C TYR A 3 3.25 19.54 -10.79
N SER A 4 4.19 20.18 -10.06
CA SER A 4 5.59 19.81 -10.12
C SER A 4 5.84 18.52 -9.34
N ILE A 5 6.99 17.88 -9.60
CA ILE A 5 7.36 16.67 -8.85
C ILE A 5 7.49 16.97 -7.35
N GLY A 6 7.96 18.17 -6.99
CA GLY A 6 8.06 18.59 -5.60
C GLY A 6 6.69 18.71 -4.92
N GLU A 7 5.71 19.26 -5.63
CA GLU A 7 4.34 19.37 -5.11
C GLU A 7 3.71 18.00 -4.91
N VAL A 8 3.89 17.08 -5.86
CA VAL A 8 3.37 15.71 -5.78
C VAL A 8 4.05 14.94 -4.65
N SER A 9 5.37 15.08 -4.53
CA SER A 9 6.16 14.48 -3.46
C SER A 9 5.60 14.85 -2.07
N LYS A 10 5.32 16.12 -1.88
CA LYS A 10 4.77 16.64 -0.63
C LYS A 10 3.37 16.13 -0.36
N ARG A 11 2.53 16.15 -1.39
CA ARG A 11 1.11 15.79 -1.30
C ARG A 11 0.89 14.32 -0.99
N PHE A 12 1.75 13.44 -1.52
CA PHE A 12 1.63 12.00 -1.38
C PHE A 12 2.61 11.39 -0.37
N ASP A 13 3.45 12.23 0.25
CA ASP A 13 4.48 11.79 1.18
C ASP A 13 5.39 10.74 0.54
N LEU A 14 5.83 11.01 -0.69
CA LEU A 14 6.74 10.18 -1.46
C LEU A 14 7.96 11.00 -1.84
N SER A 15 9.13 10.36 -1.89
CA SER A 15 10.32 11.05 -2.35
C SER A 15 10.24 11.33 -3.85
N ALA A 16 10.91 12.40 -4.29
CA ALA A 16 11.02 12.69 -5.72
C ALA A 16 11.70 11.52 -6.45
N SER A 17 12.66 10.86 -5.79
CA SER A 17 13.33 9.67 -6.35
C SER A 17 12.36 8.54 -6.63
N THR A 18 11.40 8.30 -5.73
CA THR A 18 10.37 7.28 -5.91
C THR A 18 9.50 7.62 -7.12
N LEU A 19 9.10 8.88 -7.26
CA LEU A 19 8.27 9.32 -8.38
C LEU A 19 9.02 9.20 -9.71
N ARG A 20 10.32 9.52 -9.74
CA ARG A 20 11.14 9.32 -10.93
C ARG A 20 11.28 7.85 -11.29
N TYR A 21 11.41 7.00 -10.28
CA TYR A 21 11.47 5.55 -10.46
C TYR A 21 10.16 5.02 -11.07
N TYR A 22 9.02 5.45 -10.55
CA TYR A 22 7.72 5.06 -11.10
C TYR A 22 7.56 5.50 -12.56
N ASP A 23 8.00 6.71 -12.88
CA ASP A 23 7.96 7.20 -14.25
C ASP A 23 8.85 6.36 -15.16
N LYS A 24 10.06 6.07 -14.71
CA LYS A 24 11.01 5.23 -15.45
C LYS A 24 10.44 3.83 -15.70
N GLU A 25 9.69 3.29 -14.75
CA GLU A 25 9.06 1.98 -14.89
C GLU A 25 7.77 2.01 -15.71
N GLY A 26 7.40 3.17 -16.24
CA GLY A 26 6.26 3.30 -17.14
C GLY A 26 4.90 3.41 -16.46
N LEU A 27 4.86 3.79 -15.18
CA LEU A 27 3.60 3.90 -14.44
C LEU A 27 2.82 5.18 -14.76
N PHE A 28 3.43 6.13 -15.46
CA PHE A 28 2.78 7.37 -15.89
C PHE A 28 2.92 7.51 -17.42
N PRO A 29 2.18 6.70 -18.20
CA PRO A 29 2.38 6.68 -19.66
C PRO A 29 2.07 7.99 -20.37
N ASN A 30 1.27 8.85 -19.77
CA ASN A 30 0.85 10.12 -20.35
C ASN A 30 1.50 11.33 -19.67
N LEU A 31 2.54 11.09 -18.87
CA LEU A 31 3.23 12.17 -18.14
C LEU A 31 3.89 13.14 -19.13
N GLU A 32 3.61 14.43 -18.95
CA GLU A 32 4.21 15.47 -19.77
C GLU A 32 5.57 15.90 -19.22
N ARG A 33 6.47 16.25 -20.13
CA ARG A 33 7.78 16.79 -19.79
C ARG A 33 8.06 18.03 -20.66
N SER A 34 8.75 18.99 -20.08
CA SER A 34 9.24 20.14 -20.84
C SER A 34 10.40 19.70 -21.74
N GLU A 35 10.86 20.58 -22.63
CA GLU A 35 12.02 20.33 -23.49
C GLU A 35 13.27 20.00 -22.68
N SER A 36 13.40 20.57 -21.48
CA SER A 36 14.51 20.32 -20.57
C SER A 36 14.31 19.06 -19.71
N GLY A 37 13.20 18.33 -19.92
CA GLY A 37 12.93 17.08 -19.20
C GLY A 37 12.25 17.25 -17.86
N ILE A 38 11.76 18.44 -17.53
CA ILE A 38 11.05 18.69 -16.28
C ILE A 38 9.65 18.08 -16.36
N ARG A 39 9.32 17.24 -15.39
CA ARG A 39 8.04 16.52 -15.31
C ARG A 39 6.93 17.44 -14.85
N SER A 40 5.74 17.28 -15.46
CA SER A 40 4.54 18.02 -15.11
C SER A 40 3.39 17.02 -14.94
N PHE A 41 2.88 16.88 -13.72
CA PHE A 41 1.83 15.91 -13.38
C PHE A 41 0.46 16.53 -13.52
N SER A 42 -0.45 15.81 -14.16
CA SER A 42 -1.85 16.23 -14.29
C SER A 42 -2.71 15.61 -13.19
N ASP A 43 -3.96 16.04 -13.10
CA ASP A 43 -4.91 15.43 -12.17
C ASP A 43 -5.11 13.94 -12.46
N ILE A 44 -5.04 13.54 -13.74
CA ILE A 44 -5.13 12.12 -14.12
C ILE A 44 -3.93 11.36 -13.57
N ASP A 45 -2.73 11.94 -13.65
CA ASP A 45 -1.53 11.31 -13.09
C ASP A 45 -1.65 11.15 -11.58
N LEU A 46 -2.24 12.12 -10.89
CA LEU A 46 -2.43 12.03 -9.44
C LEU A 46 -3.44 10.93 -9.07
N ARG A 47 -4.49 10.76 -9.86
CA ARG A 47 -5.45 9.67 -9.66
C ARG A 47 -4.77 8.32 -9.87
N SER A 48 -3.94 8.21 -10.90
CA SER A 48 -3.15 7.01 -11.16
C SER A 48 -2.21 6.72 -10.01
N LEU A 49 -1.54 7.74 -9.48
CA LEU A 49 -0.61 7.58 -8.36
C LEU A 49 -1.32 7.04 -7.12
N LYS A 50 -2.54 7.49 -6.87
CA LYS A 50 -3.34 7.01 -5.75
C LYS A 50 -3.61 5.50 -5.85
N ILE A 51 -3.95 5.03 -7.05
CA ILE A 51 -4.17 3.60 -7.29
C ILE A 51 -2.85 2.83 -7.20
N ILE A 52 -1.77 3.37 -7.75
CA ILE A 52 -0.43 2.75 -7.67
C ILE A 52 -0.05 2.51 -6.21
N GLU A 53 -0.22 3.52 -5.35
CA GLU A 53 0.11 3.38 -3.93
C GLU A 53 -0.81 2.37 -3.23
N CYS A 54 -2.08 2.34 -3.61
CA CYS A 54 -3.02 1.34 -3.10
C CYS A 54 -2.55 -0.09 -3.42
N LEU A 55 -2.20 -0.35 -4.68
CA LEU A 55 -1.74 -1.67 -5.12
C LEU A 55 -0.40 -2.03 -4.48
N LYS A 56 0.50 -1.07 -4.38
CA LYS A 56 1.79 -1.26 -3.71
C LYS A 56 1.59 -1.68 -2.25
N ASN A 57 0.65 -1.06 -1.57
CA ASN A 57 0.34 -1.38 -0.17
C ASN A 57 -0.21 -2.80 0.01
N THR A 58 -0.74 -3.41 -1.03
CA THR A 58 -1.16 -4.82 -0.98
C THR A 58 0.00 -5.79 -1.17
N GLY A 59 1.21 -5.27 -1.44
CA GLY A 59 2.38 -6.09 -1.71
C GLY A 59 2.59 -6.40 -3.18
N MET A 60 1.84 -5.75 -4.08
CA MET A 60 1.99 -5.99 -5.52
C MET A 60 3.32 -5.43 -6.03
N PRO A 61 4.11 -6.25 -6.75
CA PRO A 61 5.35 -5.76 -7.36
C PRO A 61 5.10 -4.69 -8.42
N ILE A 62 6.05 -3.81 -8.61
CA ILE A 62 5.95 -2.71 -9.58
C ILE A 62 5.66 -3.23 -11.00
N LYS A 63 6.29 -4.34 -11.39
CA LYS A 63 6.05 -4.93 -12.72
C LYS A 63 4.59 -5.33 -12.94
N ASP A 64 3.91 -5.77 -11.87
CA ASP A 64 2.51 -6.18 -11.95
C ASP A 64 1.59 -4.96 -11.94
N ILE A 65 1.97 -3.91 -11.23
CA ILE A 65 1.27 -2.63 -11.27
C ILE A 65 1.33 -2.06 -12.69
N LYS A 66 2.47 -2.20 -13.37
CA LYS A 66 2.62 -1.77 -14.76
C LYS A 66 1.63 -2.49 -15.69
N VAL A 67 1.42 -3.80 -15.46
CA VAL A 67 0.42 -4.56 -16.23
C VAL A 67 -0.97 -3.94 -16.07
N PHE A 68 -1.34 -3.58 -14.84
CA PHE A 68 -2.62 -2.91 -14.59
C PHE A 68 -2.70 -1.57 -15.33
N ILE A 69 -1.64 -0.77 -15.27
CA ILE A 69 -1.59 0.51 -15.98
C ILE A 69 -1.78 0.31 -17.48
N ASP A 70 -1.13 -0.71 -18.05
CA ASP A 70 -1.27 -1.05 -19.47
C ASP A 70 -2.71 -1.46 -19.81
N TRP A 71 -3.35 -2.23 -18.93
CA TRP A 71 -4.76 -2.61 -19.12
C TRP A 71 -5.67 -1.38 -19.15
N CYS A 72 -5.41 -0.41 -18.29
CA CYS A 72 -6.18 0.84 -18.29
C CYS A 72 -6.07 1.56 -19.64
N GLY A 73 -4.88 1.54 -20.24
CA GLY A 73 -4.65 2.13 -21.55
C GLY A 73 -5.39 1.44 -22.69
N GLU A 74 -5.73 0.16 -22.52
CA GLU A 74 -6.47 -0.62 -23.51
C GLU A 74 -7.99 -0.38 -23.44
N GLY A 75 -8.47 0.30 -22.40
CA GLY A 75 -9.87 0.65 -22.26
C GLY A 75 -10.75 -0.53 -21.82
N ASP A 76 -12.00 -0.54 -22.26
CA ASP A 76 -13.01 -1.49 -21.78
C ASP A 76 -12.70 -2.96 -22.07
N ALA A 77 -11.82 -3.25 -23.02
CA ALA A 77 -11.45 -4.61 -23.36
C ALA A 77 -10.83 -5.37 -22.18
N THR A 78 -10.28 -4.66 -21.19
CA THR A 78 -9.59 -5.26 -20.05
C THR A 78 -10.34 -5.11 -18.72
N LEU A 79 -11.63 -4.76 -18.75
CA LEU A 79 -12.40 -4.59 -17.53
C LEU A 79 -12.42 -5.83 -16.65
N ARG A 80 -12.56 -7.02 -17.25
CA ARG A 80 -12.58 -8.29 -16.51
C ARG A 80 -11.25 -8.53 -15.78
N GLU A 81 -10.14 -8.37 -16.50
CA GLU A 81 -8.80 -8.58 -15.93
C GLU A 81 -8.56 -7.63 -14.77
N ARG A 82 -8.97 -6.37 -14.90
CA ARG A 82 -8.82 -5.37 -13.84
C ARG A 82 -9.69 -5.71 -12.63
N TYR A 83 -10.93 -6.13 -12.87
CA TYR A 83 -11.85 -6.54 -11.80
C TYR A 83 -11.30 -7.74 -11.02
N GLU A 84 -10.90 -8.77 -11.74
CA GLU A 84 -10.35 -10.00 -11.14
C GLU A 84 -9.09 -9.72 -10.31
N MET A 85 -8.25 -8.81 -10.80
CA MET A 85 -7.05 -8.40 -10.08
C MET A 85 -7.40 -7.77 -8.72
N PHE A 86 -8.39 -6.87 -8.70
CA PHE A 86 -8.80 -6.24 -7.45
C PHE A 86 -9.47 -7.22 -6.49
N ILE A 87 -10.23 -8.19 -7.00
CA ILE A 87 -10.80 -9.26 -6.16
C ILE A 87 -9.68 -10.08 -5.51
N GLU A 88 -8.63 -10.41 -6.27
CA GLU A 88 -7.47 -11.13 -5.74
C GLU A 88 -6.76 -10.31 -4.67
N ARG A 89 -6.54 -9.01 -4.92
CA ARG A 89 -5.90 -8.13 -3.93
C ARG A 89 -6.74 -8.02 -2.66
N LYS A 90 -8.06 -7.97 -2.79
CA LYS A 90 -8.96 -7.95 -1.64
C LYS A 90 -8.80 -9.21 -0.79
N THR A 91 -8.75 -10.38 -1.43
CA THR A 91 -8.55 -11.66 -0.71
C THR A 91 -7.23 -11.66 0.05
N ILE A 92 -6.15 -11.19 -0.58
CA ILE A 92 -4.82 -11.11 0.06
C ILE A 92 -4.88 -10.17 1.27
N MET A 93 -5.55 -9.03 1.14
CA MET A 93 -5.67 -8.08 2.25
C MET A 93 -6.49 -8.66 3.40
N ASP A 94 -7.59 -9.34 3.09
CA ASP A 94 -8.41 -9.98 4.12
C ASP A 94 -7.61 -11.03 4.90
N GLU A 95 -6.77 -11.80 4.22
CA GLU A 95 -5.88 -12.77 4.85
C GLU A 95 -4.84 -12.10 5.76
N GLN A 96 -4.27 -10.99 5.32
CA GLN A 96 -3.31 -10.22 6.12
C GLN A 96 -3.97 -9.64 7.37
N ILE A 97 -5.18 -9.12 7.24
CA ILE A 97 -5.95 -8.60 8.37
C ILE A 97 -6.22 -9.73 9.39
N ALA A 98 -6.65 -10.90 8.92
CA ALA A 98 -6.90 -12.05 9.78
C ALA A 98 -5.65 -12.48 10.54
N SER A 99 -4.50 -12.48 9.84
CA SER A 99 -3.22 -12.83 10.45
C SER A 99 -2.82 -11.83 11.54
N LEU A 100 -3.02 -10.52 11.28
CA LEU A 100 -2.74 -9.47 12.26
C LEU A 100 -3.67 -9.58 13.47
N HIS A 101 -4.94 -9.93 13.28
CA HIS A 101 -5.87 -10.15 14.38
C HIS A 101 -5.40 -11.27 15.31
N LYS A 102 -4.89 -12.37 14.75
CA LYS A 102 -4.35 -13.48 15.56
C LYS A 102 -3.15 -13.03 16.38
N THR A 103 -2.26 -12.25 15.78
CA THR A 103 -1.10 -11.70 16.48
C THR A 103 -1.55 -10.76 17.59
N LEU A 104 -2.55 -9.93 17.33
CA LEU A 104 -3.08 -8.99 18.31
C LEU A 104 -3.68 -9.72 19.52
N GLU A 105 -4.36 -10.85 19.30
CA GLU A 105 -4.90 -11.67 20.38
C GLU A 105 -3.80 -12.11 21.34
N VAL A 106 -2.65 -12.53 20.81
CA VAL A 106 -1.50 -12.93 21.64
C VAL A 106 -0.97 -11.72 22.43
N ILE A 107 -0.86 -10.58 21.76
CA ILE A 107 -0.37 -9.35 22.42
C ILE A 107 -1.36 -8.92 23.51
N ASP A 108 -2.66 -8.93 23.24
CA ASP A 108 -3.68 -8.57 24.21
C ASP A 108 -3.61 -9.46 25.46
N TYR A 109 -3.43 -10.77 25.25
CA TYR A 109 -3.23 -11.71 26.34
C TYR A 109 -2.02 -11.36 27.17
N LYS A 110 -0.89 -11.02 26.52
CA LYS A 110 0.34 -10.64 27.23
C LYS A 110 0.18 -9.30 27.96
N CYS A 111 -0.58 -8.38 27.40
CA CYS A 111 -0.89 -7.13 28.10
C CYS A 111 -1.65 -7.40 29.40
N TRP A 112 -2.64 -8.27 29.35
CA TRP A 112 -3.36 -8.68 30.55
C TRP A 112 -2.45 -9.43 31.54
N TYR A 113 -1.66 -10.37 31.01
CA TYR A 113 -0.74 -11.19 31.81
C TYR A 113 0.22 -10.30 32.62
N TYR A 114 0.88 -9.36 31.94
CA TYR A 114 1.87 -8.53 32.64
C TYR A 114 1.22 -7.42 33.47
N LYS A 115 0.06 -6.94 33.10
CA LYS A 115 -0.67 -6.00 33.92
C LYS A 115 -1.01 -6.61 35.28
N THR A 116 -1.55 -7.82 35.26
CA THR A 116 -1.93 -8.52 36.53
C THR A 116 -0.70 -8.93 37.33
N ALA A 117 0.36 -9.36 36.65
CA ALA A 117 1.62 -9.68 37.33
C ALA A 117 2.23 -8.46 37.98
N LEU A 118 2.18 -7.31 37.29
CA LEU A 118 2.69 -6.05 37.82
C LEU A 118 1.89 -5.61 39.06
N GLU A 119 0.58 -5.71 39.01
CA GLU A 119 -0.30 -5.39 40.17
C GLU A 119 -0.02 -6.29 41.35
N ALA A 120 0.26 -7.57 41.10
CA ALA A 120 0.61 -8.53 42.16
C ALA A 120 2.06 -8.48 42.62
N GLY A 121 2.91 -7.80 41.85
CA GLY A 121 4.34 -7.75 42.10
C GLY A 121 5.09 -9.01 41.72
N THR A 122 4.46 -9.97 41.03
CA THR A 122 5.08 -11.23 40.64
C THR A 122 4.24 -11.94 39.55
N GLU A 123 4.91 -12.65 38.62
CA GLU A 123 4.27 -13.52 37.64
C GLU A 123 3.70 -14.81 38.29
N LYS A 124 4.12 -15.13 39.52
CA LYS A 124 3.71 -16.38 40.18
C LYS A 124 2.23 -16.51 40.36
N ILE A 125 1.48 -15.41 40.30
CA ILE A 125 0.02 -15.43 40.37
C ILE A 125 -0.57 -16.25 39.23
N HIS A 126 0.16 -16.41 38.09
CA HIS A 126 -0.28 -17.16 36.93
C HIS A 126 0.10 -18.64 36.99
N ASP A 127 0.91 -19.06 37.93
CA ASP A 127 1.37 -20.45 38.03
C ASP A 127 0.22 -21.44 38.23
N LYS A 128 -0.82 -21.02 38.95
CA LYS A 128 -1.99 -21.86 39.19
C LYS A 128 -2.81 -22.13 37.94
N ALA A 129 -2.77 -21.23 36.98
CA ALA A 129 -3.48 -21.39 35.72
C ALA A 129 -2.89 -22.49 34.86
N ASN A 130 -1.64 -22.89 35.15
CA ASN A 130 -0.90 -23.92 34.42
C ASN A 130 -0.98 -25.30 35.09
N GLN A 131 -1.72 -25.39 36.16
CA GLN A 131 -1.98 -26.63 36.87
C GLN A 131 -3.37 -27.18 36.45
#